data_e7e65b66076a5fa0bb2e941a0952dc5a
#
_entry.id   e7e65b66076a5fa0bb2e941a0952dc5a
#
_cell.length_a   1.000
_cell.length_b   1.000
_cell.length_c   1.000
_cell.angle_alpha   90.00
_cell.angle_beta   90.00
_cell.angle_gamma   90.00
#
_symmetry.space_group_name_H-M   'P 1'
#
loop_
_entity.id
_entity.type
_entity.pdbx_description
1 polymer ?
#
loop_
_entity_poly.entity_id
_entity_poly.type
_entity_poly.pdbx_seq_one_letter_code
_entity_poly.pdbx_strand_id
1 'polypeptide(L)'
;MISGNRILGNRGFTIVELMISLAIGMVLILGATSFLATTDRSNRLQTAVSGLNISGRFGLDRLARDVRMSGYRDSNWAMGPLNNVITATDGLAADGGDSITLLYEGARDCAFALAPGGIVTNTYQVLNGNLECNGQAVTGGVQEMQIYLGEDTDNDGVANRWMSPGTAGLDMTRLVSVRIHLLVRTNGNNISSGAQGYYFNNAQQADIGDGQIRREYSVTIALRNPT
;
A
#
# COMPACT_ATOMS: atom_id res chain seq x y z
N MET A 1 -19.54 -49.99 -70.75
CA MET A 1 -19.83 -49.18 -69.51
C MET A 1 -18.91 -47.98 -69.49
N ILE A 2 -19.43 -46.79 -69.88
CA ILE A 2 -18.65 -45.55 -69.95
C ILE A 2 -19.00 -44.77 -68.63
N SER A 3 -18.04 -44.67 -67.75
CA SER A 3 -18.16 -43.89 -66.50
C SER A 3 -18.05 -42.41 -66.86
N GLY A 4 -19.13 -41.67 -66.69
CA GLY A 4 -19.15 -40.21 -66.88
C GLY A 4 -18.49 -39.49 -65.65
N ASN A 5 -17.34 -38.92 -65.95
CA ASN A 5 -16.63 -38.05 -64.96
C ASN A 5 -17.37 -36.69 -64.92
N ARG A 6 -18.08 -36.39 -63.81
CA ARG A 6 -18.69 -35.08 -63.60
C ARG A 6 -17.58 -34.11 -63.21
N ILE A 7 -17.24 -33.25 -64.15
CA ILE A 7 -16.38 -32.06 -63.92
C ILE A 7 -17.22 -31.11 -63.12
N LEU A 8 -16.87 -31.01 -61.80
CA LEU A 8 -17.38 -29.94 -60.92
C LEU A 8 -16.86 -28.59 -61.45
N GLY A 9 -17.75 -27.82 -62.01
CA GLY A 9 -17.42 -26.49 -62.55
C GLY A 9 -16.90 -25.58 -61.37
N ASN A 10 -15.65 -25.14 -61.48
CA ASN A 10 -15.10 -24.10 -60.67
C ASN A 10 -15.90 -22.81 -60.86
N ARG A 11 -16.75 -22.46 -59.92
CA ARG A 11 -17.38 -21.14 -59.84
C ARG A 11 -16.37 -20.15 -59.35
N GLY A 12 -15.90 -19.22 -60.14
CA GLY A 12 -15.04 -18.11 -59.75
C GLY A 12 -15.78 -17.15 -58.80
N PHE A 13 -15.07 -16.55 -57.88
CA PHE A 13 -15.58 -15.50 -56.97
C PHE A 13 -15.98 -14.26 -57.77
N THR A 14 -17.13 -13.67 -57.44
CA THR A 14 -17.54 -12.37 -57.97
C THR A 14 -16.81 -11.23 -57.22
N ILE A 15 -16.59 -10.10 -57.93
CA ILE A 15 -15.99 -8.89 -57.31
C ILE A 15 -16.83 -8.42 -56.14
N VAL A 16 -18.14 -8.51 -56.18
CA VAL A 16 -19.07 -8.13 -55.13
C VAL A 16 -18.89 -9.01 -53.89
N GLU A 17 -18.72 -10.31 -54.07
CA GLU A 17 -18.50 -11.28 -52.98
C GLU A 17 -17.17 -11.02 -52.27
N LEU A 18 -16.12 -10.64 -53.03
CA LEU A 18 -14.84 -10.22 -52.45
C LEU A 18 -14.96 -8.91 -51.67
N MET A 19 -15.73 -7.92 -52.16
CA MET A 19 -15.95 -6.66 -51.43
C MET A 19 -16.72 -6.87 -50.12
N ILE A 20 -17.76 -7.70 -50.13
CA ILE A 20 -18.53 -8.02 -48.93
C ILE A 20 -17.66 -8.77 -47.91
N SER A 21 -16.89 -9.75 -48.38
CA SER A 21 -15.98 -10.52 -47.50
C SER A 21 -14.93 -9.63 -46.85
N LEU A 22 -14.35 -8.68 -47.58
CA LEU A 22 -13.40 -7.68 -47.07
C LEU A 22 -14.06 -6.75 -46.04
N ALA A 23 -15.27 -6.27 -46.33
CA ALA A 23 -16.01 -5.40 -45.40
C ALA A 23 -16.32 -6.12 -44.08
N ILE A 24 -16.81 -7.35 -44.14
CA ILE A 24 -17.06 -8.18 -42.94
C ILE A 24 -15.77 -8.46 -42.21
N GLY A 25 -14.70 -8.83 -42.91
CA GLY A 25 -13.38 -9.07 -42.33
C GLY A 25 -12.83 -7.85 -41.56
N MET A 26 -13.00 -6.64 -42.13
CA MET A 26 -12.58 -5.39 -41.47
C MET A 26 -13.36 -5.12 -40.17
N VAL A 27 -14.68 -5.34 -40.18
CA VAL A 27 -15.51 -5.18 -38.96
C VAL A 27 -15.10 -6.17 -37.87
N LEU A 28 -14.83 -7.43 -38.25
CA LEU A 28 -14.38 -8.45 -37.29
C LEU A 28 -13.01 -8.11 -36.70
N ILE A 29 -12.07 -7.63 -37.51
CA ILE A 29 -10.75 -7.22 -37.05
C ILE A 29 -10.86 -6.02 -36.08
N LEU A 30 -11.66 -5.00 -36.40
CA LEU A 30 -11.91 -3.85 -35.56
C LEU A 30 -12.53 -4.27 -34.19
N GLY A 31 -13.49 -5.19 -34.24
CA GLY A 31 -14.10 -5.76 -33.02
C GLY A 31 -13.08 -6.51 -32.15
N ALA A 32 -12.27 -7.37 -32.77
CA ALA A 32 -11.25 -8.14 -32.10
C ALA A 32 -10.16 -7.26 -31.46
N THR A 33 -9.68 -6.24 -32.19
CA THR A 33 -8.67 -5.32 -31.67
C THR A 33 -9.20 -4.48 -30.50
N SER A 34 -10.45 -4.01 -30.57
CA SER A 34 -11.10 -3.30 -29.45
C SER A 34 -11.26 -4.17 -28.22
N PHE A 35 -11.63 -5.43 -28.39
CA PHE A 35 -11.73 -6.39 -27.29
C PHE A 35 -10.38 -6.67 -26.63
N LEU A 36 -9.32 -6.88 -27.41
CA LEU A 36 -7.97 -7.09 -26.91
C LEU A 36 -7.48 -5.88 -26.11
N ALA A 37 -7.67 -4.66 -26.65
CA ALA A 37 -7.27 -3.43 -25.97
C ALA A 37 -7.99 -3.25 -24.63
N THR A 38 -9.29 -3.59 -24.55
CA THR A 38 -10.07 -3.52 -23.30
C THR A 38 -9.59 -4.56 -22.29
N THR A 39 -9.28 -5.77 -22.75
CA THR A 39 -8.77 -6.86 -21.91
C THR A 39 -7.41 -6.51 -21.33
N ASP A 40 -6.49 -5.99 -22.13
CA ASP A 40 -5.17 -5.54 -21.70
C ASP A 40 -5.27 -4.46 -20.62
N ARG A 41 -6.16 -3.47 -20.83
CA ARG A 41 -6.39 -2.42 -19.84
C ARG A 41 -6.93 -2.97 -18.53
N SER A 42 -7.88 -3.90 -18.58
CA SER A 42 -8.44 -4.56 -17.41
C SER A 42 -7.37 -5.34 -16.62
N ASN A 43 -6.53 -6.08 -17.34
CA ASN A 43 -5.42 -6.84 -16.74
C ASN A 43 -4.41 -5.93 -16.03
N ARG A 44 -4.02 -4.82 -16.67
CA ARG A 44 -3.11 -3.82 -16.07
C ARG A 44 -3.71 -3.22 -14.81
N LEU A 45 -5.00 -2.87 -14.84
CA LEU A 45 -5.72 -2.34 -13.68
C LEU A 45 -5.75 -3.35 -12.53
N GLN A 46 -6.10 -4.61 -12.81
CA GLN A 46 -6.14 -5.66 -11.79
C GLN A 46 -4.76 -5.91 -11.18
N THR A 47 -3.72 -5.96 -11.99
CA THR A 47 -2.33 -6.12 -11.51
C THR A 47 -1.91 -4.95 -10.63
N ALA A 48 -2.21 -3.72 -11.06
CA ALA A 48 -1.89 -2.51 -10.29
C ALA A 48 -2.62 -2.47 -8.94
N VAL A 49 -3.93 -2.78 -8.91
CA VAL A 49 -4.73 -2.85 -7.67
C VAL A 49 -4.26 -3.99 -6.76
N SER A 50 -3.88 -5.14 -7.32
CA SER A 50 -3.30 -6.24 -6.55
C SER A 50 -1.99 -5.83 -5.89
N GLY A 51 -1.08 -5.19 -6.63
CA GLY A 51 0.17 -4.67 -6.09
C GLY A 51 -0.05 -3.67 -4.96
N LEU A 52 -0.99 -2.74 -5.14
CA LEU A 52 -1.40 -1.77 -4.14
C LEU A 52 -1.90 -2.44 -2.84
N ASN A 53 -2.75 -3.49 -2.95
CA ASN A 53 -3.25 -4.25 -1.81
C ASN A 53 -2.12 -4.99 -1.08
N ILE A 54 -1.16 -5.57 -1.82
CA ILE A 54 0.00 -6.26 -1.23
C ILE A 54 0.87 -5.25 -0.47
N SER A 55 1.23 -4.13 -1.10
CA SER A 55 2.07 -3.09 -0.48
C SER A 55 1.46 -2.54 0.81
N GLY A 56 0.16 -2.18 0.78
CA GLY A 56 -0.53 -1.62 1.93
C GLY A 56 -0.62 -2.60 3.11
N ARG A 57 -1.03 -3.83 2.85
CA ARG A 57 -1.15 -4.86 3.89
C ARG A 57 0.21 -5.25 4.46
N PHE A 58 1.21 -5.45 3.60
CA PHE A 58 2.55 -5.82 4.03
C PHE A 58 3.19 -4.73 4.89
N GLY A 59 3.07 -3.46 4.45
CA GLY A 59 3.57 -2.32 5.21
C GLY A 59 2.94 -2.22 6.59
N LEU A 60 1.59 -2.32 6.68
CA LEU A 60 0.90 -2.30 7.96
C LEU A 60 1.21 -3.51 8.84
N ASP A 61 1.32 -4.71 8.27
CA ASP A 61 1.63 -5.92 9.05
C ASP A 61 3.03 -5.83 9.67
N ARG A 62 4.00 -5.30 8.91
CA ARG A 62 5.35 -5.06 9.41
C ARG A 62 5.36 -4.04 10.54
N LEU A 63 4.74 -2.87 10.35
CA LEU A 63 4.59 -1.84 11.37
C LEU A 63 3.87 -2.38 12.61
N ALA A 64 2.75 -3.07 12.44
CA ALA A 64 1.97 -3.62 13.53
C ALA A 64 2.76 -4.62 14.39
N ARG A 65 3.62 -5.40 13.76
CA ARG A 65 4.50 -6.34 14.48
C ARG A 65 5.48 -5.60 15.37
N ASP A 66 6.18 -4.62 14.81
CA ASP A 66 7.21 -3.88 15.54
C ASP A 66 6.59 -2.97 16.63
N VAL A 67 5.41 -2.38 16.38
CA VAL A 67 4.67 -1.62 17.42
C VAL A 67 4.28 -2.53 18.59
N ARG A 68 3.84 -3.78 18.34
CA ARG A 68 3.53 -4.73 19.42
C ARG A 68 4.77 -5.18 20.19
N MET A 69 5.93 -5.14 19.55
CA MET A 69 7.23 -5.46 20.19
C MET A 69 7.79 -4.27 20.98
N SER A 70 7.33 -3.05 20.75
CA SER A 70 7.84 -1.88 21.46
C SER A 70 7.71 -2.09 22.97
N GLY A 71 8.76 -1.69 23.70
CA GLY A 71 8.87 -1.92 25.13
C GLY A 71 9.15 -3.36 25.58
N TYR A 72 9.21 -4.33 24.64
CA TYR A 72 9.52 -5.71 25.00
C TYR A 72 10.93 -5.84 25.59
N ARG A 73 11.04 -6.65 26.64
CA ARG A 73 12.29 -6.95 27.33
C ARG A 73 12.34 -8.43 27.72
N ASP A 74 13.51 -9.03 27.56
CA ASP A 74 13.75 -10.37 28.13
C ASP A 74 14.12 -10.24 29.61
N SER A 75 13.48 -11.02 30.45
CA SER A 75 13.70 -11.05 31.91
C SER A 75 15.14 -11.38 32.34
N ASN A 76 15.92 -11.94 31.41
CA ASN A 76 17.31 -12.35 31.67
C ASN A 76 18.34 -11.24 31.44
N TRP A 77 17.92 -10.07 30.99
CA TRP A 77 18.84 -8.97 30.70
C TRP A 77 18.82 -7.88 31.78
N ALA A 78 19.99 -7.56 32.30
CA ALA A 78 20.18 -6.65 33.44
C ALA A 78 20.14 -5.16 33.06
N MET A 79 19.56 -4.77 31.94
CA MET A 79 19.47 -3.36 31.59
C MET A 79 18.29 -2.66 32.27
N GLY A 80 18.48 -1.40 32.65
CA GLY A 80 17.45 -0.56 33.28
C GLY A 80 16.19 -0.35 32.42
N PRO A 81 15.14 0.31 32.91
CA PRO A 81 13.90 0.51 32.14
C PRO A 81 14.18 1.21 30.81
N LEU A 82 13.51 0.75 29.74
CA LEU A 82 13.52 1.45 28.46
C LEU A 82 12.58 2.65 28.59
N ASN A 83 13.11 3.84 28.39
CA ASN A 83 12.31 5.06 28.36
C ASN A 83 11.99 5.41 26.89
N ASN A 84 10.86 6.07 26.65
CA ASN A 84 10.46 6.51 25.33
C ASN A 84 10.46 5.37 24.29
N VAL A 85 9.87 4.23 24.64
CA VAL A 85 9.82 3.03 23.77
C VAL A 85 9.10 3.28 22.46
N ILE A 86 8.28 4.32 22.39
CA ILE A 86 7.65 4.85 21.17
C ILE A 86 7.91 6.35 21.13
N THR A 87 8.44 6.81 20.03
CA THR A 87 8.53 8.23 19.70
C THR A 87 7.94 8.42 18.30
N ALA A 88 7.05 9.37 18.15
CA ALA A 88 6.47 9.71 16.83
C ALA A 88 6.60 11.21 16.58
N THR A 89 6.79 11.56 15.32
CA THR A 89 6.94 12.95 14.89
C THR A 89 5.86 13.23 13.85
N ASP A 90 5.15 14.35 14.04
CA ASP A 90 4.19 14.89 13.07
C ASP A 90 4.96 15.50 11.91
N GLY A 91 4.76 14.98 10.72
CA GLY A 91 5.42 15.39 9.49
C GLY A 91 4.44 15.96 8.48
N LEU A 92 4.98 16.70 7.49
CA LEU A 92 4.16 17.27 6.42
C LEU A 92 3.87 16.19 5.36
N ALA A 93 2.67 16.18 4.81
CA ALA A 93 2.27 15.30 3.70
C ALA A 93 3.23 15.39 2.49
N ALA A 94 3.82 16.55 2.24
CA ALA A 94 4.80 16.77 1.18
C ALA A 94 6.11 15.96 1.40
N ASP A 95 6.42 15.65 2.65
CA ASP A 95 7.62 14.91 3.07
C ASP A 95 7.34 13.45 3.40
N GLY A 96 6.13 12.95 3.06
CA GLY A 96 5.69 11.59 3.33
C GLY A 96 4.89 11.41 4.62
N GLY A 97 4.61 12.48 5.35
CA GLY A 97 3.83 12.48 6.60
C GLY A 97 4.66 12.14 7.84
N ASP A 98 4.02 11.47 8.78
CA ASP A 98 4.58 11.18 10.09
C ASP A 98 5.69 10.14 10.07
N SER A 99 6.50 10.12 11.12
CA SER A 99 7.47 9.06 11.38
C SER A 99 7.30 8.48 12.78
N ILE A 100 7.72 7.22 12.97
CA ILE A 100 7.67 6.53 14.25
C ILE A 100 8.97 5.77 14.51
N THR A 101 9.48 5.93 15.73
CA THR A 101 10.64 5.18 16.22
C THR A 101 10.19 4.27 17.35
N LEU A 102 10.57 3.01 17.27
CA LEU A 102 10.19 1.93 18.17
C LEU A 102 11.44 1.33 18.79
N LEU A 103 11.44 1.19 20.11
CA LEU A 103 12.54 0.59 20.88
C LEU A 103 12.05 -0.70 21.53
N TYR A 104 12.84 -1.75 21.42
CA TYR A 104 12.63 -3.02 22.11
C TYR A 104 13.93 -3.83 22.17
N GLU A 105 13.95 -4.85 22.99
CA GLU A 105 15.09 -5.74 23.11
C GLU A 105 15.12 -6.77 22.00
N GLY A 106 16.29 -6.92 21.33
CA GLY A 106 16.46 -7.84 20.23
C GLY A 106 17.89 -7.84 19.67
N ALA A 107 18.20 -8.81 18.85
CA ALA A 107 19.54 -8.99 18.30
C ALA A 107 19.80 -8.12 17.05
N ARG A 108 18.79 -7.85 16.27
CA ARG A 108 18.90 -7.14 14.97
C ARG A 108 17.72 -6.20 14.77
N ASP A 109 18.00 -5.09 14.12
CA ASP A 109 17.00 -4.13 13.69
C ASP A 109 16.26 -4.57 12.40
N CYS A 110 15.36 -3.73 11.92
CA CYS A 110 14.60 -3.97 10.70
C CYS A 110 15.45 -4.00 9.42
N ALA A 111 16.65 -3.42 9.45
CA ALA A 111 17.63 -3.42 8.37
C ALA A 111 18.64 -4.58 8.51
N PHE A 112 18.40 -5.52 9.44
CA PHE A 112 19.28 -6.67 9.76
C PHE A 112 20.64 -6.28 10.36
N ALA A 113 20.85 -5.02 10.74
CA ALA A 113 22.03 -4.60 11.47
C ALA A 113 21.98 -5.12 12.92
N LEU A 114 23.15 -5.40 13.49
CA LEU A 114 23.25 -5.80 14.89
C LEU A 114 22.81 -4.65 15.80
N ALA A 115 21.97 -4.95 16.77
CA ALA A 115 21.47 -3.97 17.73
C ALA A 115 22.54 -3.68 18.80
N PRO A 116 23.07 -2.44 18.89
CA PRO A 116 24.06 -2.08 19.89
C PRO A 116 23.48 -2.28 21.31
N GLY A 117 24.22 -3.00 22.15
CA GLY A 117 23.75 -3.30 23.52
C GLY A 117 22.47 -4.12 23.59
N GLY A 118 22.05 -4.76 22.48
CA GLY A 118 20.84 -5.56 22.40
C GLY A 118 19.53 -4.75 22.37
N ILE A 119 19.60 -3.45 22.14
CA ILE A 119 18.43 -2.59 22.00
C ILE A 119 18.23 -2.30 20.50
N VAL A 120 17.14 -2.79 19.97
CA VAL A 120 16.68 -2.49 18.61
C VAL A 120 16.04 -1.11 18.61
N THR A 121 16.43 -0.32 17.61
CA THR A 121 15.80 0.97 17.30
C THR A 121 15.35 0.92 15.85
N ASN A 122 14.03 0.87 15.63
CA ASN A 122 13.43 0.85 14.30
C ASN A 122 12.69 2.16 14.05
N THR A 123 13.20 2.94 13.10
CA THR A 123 12.56 4.18 12.66
C THR A 123 11.89 3.98 11.31
N TYR A 124 10.57 4.12 11.29
CA TYR A 124 9.75 4.05 10.09
C TYR A 124 9.37 5.45 9.61
N GLN A 125 9.53 5.66 8.32
CA GLN A 125 9.16 6.90 7.61
C GLN A 125 8.79 6.59 6.17
N VAL A 126 8.09 7.50 5.52
CA VAL A 126 7.86 7.42 4.07
C VAL A 126 8.84 8.34 3.37
N LEU A 127 9.64 7.80 2.46
CA LEU A 127 10.62 8.55 1.69
C LEU A 127 10.66 8.05 0.25
N ASN A 128 10.66 8.98 -0.72
CA ASN A 128 10.71 8.67 -2.15
C ASN A 128 9.63 7.66 -2.61
N GLY A 129 8.45 7.69 -2.02
CA GLY A 129 7.35 6.79 -2.35
C GLY A 129 7.50 5.37 -1.81
N ASN A 130 8.36 5.16 -0.82
CA ASN A 130 8.55 3.91 -0.11
C ASN A 130 8.30 4.08 1.38
N LEU A 131 7.71 3.09 2.02
CA LEU A 131 7.82 2.93 3.45
C LEU A 131 9.22 2.36 3.73
N GLU A 132 10.01 3.07 4.50
CA GLU A 132 11.36 2.67 4.88
C GLU A 132 11.45 2.41 6.38
N CYS A 133 12.37 1.49 6.75
CA CYS A 133 12.79 1.28 8.11
C CYS A 133 14.31 1.39 8.17
N ASN A 134 14.84 2.31 8.98
CA ASN A 134 16.27 2.58 9.11
C ASN A 134 16.97 2.77 7.73
N GLY A 135 16.30 3.44 6.77
CA GLY A 135 16.82 3.67 5.42
C GLY A 135 16.72 2.47 4.48
N GLN A 136 16.14 1.35 4.91
CA GLN A 136 15.85 0.21 4.04
C GLN A 136 14.40 0.20 3.63
N ALA A 137 14.12 0.07 2.34
CA ALA A 137 12.77 -0.01 1.82
C ALA A 137 12.06 -1.28 2.31
N VAL A 138 10.93 -1.10 2.99
CA VAL A 138 10.03 -2.18 3.43
C VAL A 138 9.07 -2.53 2.30
N THR A 139 8.41 -1.52 1.74
CA THR A 139 7.50 -1.67 0.60
C THR A 139 7.39 -0.37 -0.19
N GLY A 140 7.15 -0.49 -1.49
CA GLY A 140 6.96 0.63 -2.39
C GLY A 140 5.50 1.03 -2.57
N GLY A 141 5.31 2.19 -3.23
CA GLY A 141 3.98 2.73 -3.52
C GLY A 141 3.33 3.44 -2.34
N VAL A 142 4.01 3.62 -1.23
CA VAL A 142 3.48 4.37 -0.08
C VAL A 142 3.77 5.85 -0.28
N GLN A 143 2.71 6.65 -0.31
CA GLN A 143 2.80 8.09 -0.54
C GLN A 143 2.88 8.88 0.77
N GLU A 144 2.15 8.44 1.79
CA GLU A 144 2.02 9.18 3.05
C GLU A 144 1.70 8.22 4.20
N MET A 145 2.19 8.53 5.39
CA MET A 145 1.87 7.87 6.64
C MET A 145 1.35 8.89 7.64
N GLN A 146 0.21 8.58 8.30
CA GLN A 146 -0.31 9.37 9.40
C GLN A 146 -0.48 8.51 10.64
N ILE A 147 -0.13 9.06 11.79
CA ILE A 147 -0.08 8.35 13.05
C ILE A 147 -0.95 9.08 14.08
N TYR A 148 -1.75 8.30 14.80
CA TYR A 148 -2.47 8.78 15.96
C TYR A 148 -2.06 7.95 17.18
N LEU A 149 -1.75 8.64 18.25
CA LEU A 149 -1.39 8.07 19.53
C LEU A 149 -2.64 8.03 20.40
N GLY A 150 -2.97 6.84 20.86
CA GLY A 150 -4.17 6.57 21.67
C GLY A 150 -3.83 6.54 23.15
N GLU A 151 -4.34 7.54 23.86
CA GLU A 151 -4.12 7.76 25.29
C GLU A 151 -5.31 7.23 26.10
N ASP A 152 -5.00 6.56 27.21
CA ASP A 152 -5.96 6.13 28.20
C ASP A 152 -6.01 7.18 29.33
N THR A 153 -7.07 7.99 29.34
CA THR A 153 -7.22 9.10 30.30
C THR A 153 -7.93 8.69 31.59
N ASP A 154 -8.60 7.54 31.62
CA ASP A 154 -9.37 7.04 32.77
C ASP A 154 -8.82 5.74 33.39
N ASN A 155 -7.71 5.22 32.84
CA ASN A 155 -6.99 4.02 33.29
C ASN A 155 -7.81 2.72 33.19
N ASP A 156 -8.64 2.58 32.17
CA ASP A 156 -9.38 1.36 31.90
C ASP A 156 -8.64 0.40 30.93
N GLY A 157 -7.48 0.80 30.42
CA GLY A 157 -6.65 0.05 29.47
C GLY A 157 -7.06 0.23 28.01
N VAL A 158 -8.01 1.12 27.72
CA VAL A 158 -8.50 1.41 26.37
C VAL A 158 -8.23 2.86 26.00
N ALA A 159 -7.80 3.09 24.77
CA ALA A 159 -7.57 4.44 24.29
C ALA A 159 -8.91 5.17 24.11
N ASN A 160 -9.14 6.22 24.88
CA ASN A 160 -10.31 7.07 24.81
C ASN A 160 -10.02 8.47 24.23
N ARG A 161 -8.75 8.81 24.01
CA ARG A 161 -8.32 10.04 23.34
C ARG A 161 -7.25 9.73 22.27
N TRP A 162 -7.44 10.27 21.08
CA TRP A 162 -6.52 10.09 19.95
C TRP A 162 -5.93 11.43 19.53
N MET A 163 -4.62 11.51 19.46
CA MET A 163 -3.90 12.75 19.18
C MET A 163 -2.78 12.50 18.17
N SER A 164 -2.51 13.50 17.32
CA SER A 164 -1.32 13.48 16.46
C SER A 164 -0.05 13.63 17.29
N PRO A 165 1.09 13.11 16.84
CA PRO A 165 2.37 13.26 17.49
C PRO A 165 2.68 14.74 17.75
N GLY A 166 3.31 15.04 18.89
CA GLY A 166 3.71 16.41 19.24
C GLY A 166 2.57 17.35 19.63
N THR A 167 1.33 16.91 19.64
CA THR A 167 0.19 17.75 20.08
C THR A 167 0.34 18.11 21.56
N ALA A 168 0.10 19.38 21.89
CA ALA A 168 0.16 19.83 23.26
C ALA A 168 -0.86 19.09 24.14
N GLY A 169 -0.40 18.60 25.30
CA GLY A 169 -1.21 17.83 26.26
C GLY A 169 -1.29 16.33 25.97
N LEU A 170 -0.53 15.80 25.02
CA LEU A 170 -0.33 14.37 24.85
C LEU A 170 0.57 13.84 25.98
N ASP A 171 0.10 12.86 26.71
CA ASP A 171 0.86 12.19 27.77
C ASP A 171 1.34 10.81 27.28
N MET A 172 2.62 10.71 26.92
CA MET A 172 3.22 9.48 26.42
C MET A 172 3.27 8.36 27.45
N THR A 173 3.15 8.67 28.75
CA THR A 173 3.14 7.67 29.83
C THR A 173 1.79 6.94 29.93
N ARG A 174 0.76 7.46 29.27
CA ARG A 174 -0.59 6.90 29.22
C ARG A 174 -0.94 6.32 27.85
N LEU A 175 0.08 6.13 27.01
CA LEU A 175 -0.09 5.57 25.67
C LEU A 175 -0.40 4.09 25.74
N VAL A 176 -1.58 3.68 25.23
CA VAL A 176 -2.03 2.27 25.20
C VAL A 176 -2.24 1.73 23.79
N SER A 177 -2.33 2.62 22.80
CA SER A 177 -2.58 2.21 21.42
C SER A 177 -1.94 3.16 20.40
N VAL A 178 -1.63 2.64 19.22
CA VAL A 178 -1.17 3.43 18.08
C VAL A 178 -2.07 3.09 16.89
N ARG A 179 -2.56 4.12 16.20
CA ARG A 179 -3.29 3.98 14.93
C ARG A 179 -2.44 4.53 13.82
N ILE A 180 -2.27 3.74 12.77
CA ILE A 180 -1.45 4.07 11.61
C ILE A 180 -2.32 4.02 10.37
N HIS A 181 -2.24 5.07 9.56
CA HIS A 181 -2.85 5.19 8.24
C HIS A 181 -1.74 5.28 7.20
N LEU A 182 -1.79 4.43 6.18
CA LEU A 182 -0.91 4.48 5.02
C LEU A 182 -1.72 4.83 3.79
N LEU A 183 -1.34 5.89 3.09
CA LEU A 183 -1.82 6.18 1.75
C LEU A 183 -0.92 5.46 0.74
N VAL A 184 -1.48 4.51 0.02
CA VAL A 184 -0.75 3.73 -0.98
C VAL A 184 -1.28 4.05 -2.36
N ARG A 185 -0.38 4.19 -3.34
CA ARG A 185 -0.69 4.47 -4.73
C ARG A 185 -0.19 3.37 -5.66
N THR A 186 -0.82 3.26 -6.82
CA THR A 186 -0.35 2.34 -7.87
C THR A 186 1.00 2.80 -8.44
N ASN A 187 1.86 1.85 -8.78
CA ASN A 187 3.06 2.13 -9.54
C ASN A 187 2.70 2.34 -11.01
N GLY A 188 3.19 3.42 -11.60
CA GLY A 188 2.94 3.79 -13.00
C GLY A 188 1.81 4.81 -13.15
N ASN A 189 1.94 5.63 -14.18
CA ASN A 189 0.97 6.67 -14.54
C ASN A 189 -0.08 6.11 -15.51
N ASN A 190 -1.24 6.77 -15.59
CA ASN A 190 -2.32 6.44 -16.53
C ASN A 190 -2.93 5.03 -16.33
N ILE A 191 -2.96 4.53 -15.10
CA ILE A 191 -3.68 3.29 -14.75
C ILE A 191 -5.19 3.54 -14.82
N SER A 192 -5.64 4.71 -14.40
CA SER A 192 -7.03 5.17 -14.52
C SER A 192 -7.14 6.25 -15.60
N SER A 193 -8.25 6.24 -16.34
CA SER A 193 -8.56 7.26 -17.38
C SER A 193 -9.54 8.33 -16.92
N GLY A 194 -10.01 8.25 -15.67
CA GLY A 194 -10.95 9.21 -15.10
C GLY A 194 -10.40 9.80 -13.81
N ALA A 195 -10.94 10.95 -13.42
CA ALA A 195 -10.65 11.56 -12.13
C ALA A 195 -10.92 10.57 -11.00
N GLN A 196 -9.92 10.35 -10.15
CA GLN A 196 -9.97 9.41 -9.03
C GLN A 196 -9.74 10.16 -7.74
N GLY A 197 -10.82 10.74 -7.18
CA GLY A 197 -10.79 11.20 -5.79
C GLY A 197 -10.55 10.01 -4.84
N TYR A 198 -9.91 10.24 -3.73
CA TYR A 198 -9.63 9.23 -2.72
C TYR A 198 -9.93 9.74 -1.32
N TYR A 199 -10.10 8.82 -0.39
CA TYR A 199 -10.22 9.15 1.03
C TYR A 199 -8.88 8.90 1.71
N PHE A 200 -8.46 9.82 2.56
CA PHE A 200 -7.31 9.66 3.42
C PHE A 200 -7.52 10.44 4.72
N ASN A 201 -7.27 9.80 5.83
CA ASN A 201 -7.38 10.38 7.16
C ASN A 201 -8.78 11.01 7.41
N ASN A 202 -9.84 10.26 7.06
CA ASN A 202 -11.24 10.66 7.15
C ASN A 202 -11.64 11.90 6.30
N ALA A 203 -10.78 12.34 5.40
CA ALA A 203 -11.05 13.44 4.50
C ALA A 203 -11.06 12.97 3.04
N GLN A 204 -12.01 13.48 2.27
CA GLN A 204 -12.02 13.29 0.83
C GLN A 204 -10.98 14.20 0.19
N GLN A 205 -10.08 13.61 -0.58
CA GLN A 205 -9.04 14.29 -1.33
C GLN A 205 -9.42 14.38 -2.81
N ALA A 206 -9.05 15.50 -3.43
CA ALA A 206 -9.25 15.69 -4.85
C ALA A 206 -8.29 14.80 -5.67
N ASP A 207 -8.68 14.50 -6.89
CA ASP A 207 -7.79 13.85 -7.85
C ASP A 207 -6.59 14.76 -8.19
N ILE A 208 -5.41 14.16 -8.19
CA ILE A 208 -4.15 14.85 -8.54
C ILE A 208 -3.94 14.90 -10.06
N GLY A 209 -4.72 14.15 -10.84
CA GLY A 209 -4.65 14.13 -12.32
C GLY A 209 -3.48 13.31 -12.88
N ASP A 210 -2.83 12.48 -12.07
CA ASP A 210 -1.70 11.63 -12.48
C ASP A 210 -2.11 10.24 -13.01
N GLY A 211 -3.42 9.96 -13.00
CA GLY A 211 -3.98 8.68 -13.41
C GLY A 211 -3.59 7.50 -12.51
N GLN A 212 -3.12 7.76 -11.28
CA GLN A 212 -2.84 6.74 -10.29
C GLN A 212 -4.05 6.48 -9.40
N ILE A 213 -4.21 5.25 -8.95
CA ILE A 213 -5.22 4.88 -7.96
C ILE A 213 -4.58 4.93 -6.59
N ARG A 214 -5.28 5.58 -5.65
CA ARG A 214 -4.87 5.69 -4.26
C ARG A 214 -5.85 4.98 -3.35
N ARG A 215 -5.33 4.35 -2.31
CA ARG A 215 -6.14 3.71 -1.28
C ARG A 215 -5.50 3.87 0.09
N GLU A 216 -6.33 4.17 1.05
CA GLU A 216 -5.96 4.15 2.45
C GLU A 216 -5.99 2.73 3.01
N TYR A 217 -4.99 2.41 3.81
CA TYR A 217 -4.93 1.24 4.68
C TYR A 217 -4.68 1.73 6.10
N SER A 218 -5.45 1.25 7.05
CA SER A 218 -5.30 1.64 8.45
C SER A 218 -5.34 0.44 9.38
N VAL A 219 -4.64 0.58 10.51
CA VAL A 219 -4.65 -0.40 11.59
C VAL A 219 -4.54 0.31 12.93
N THR A 220 -5.29 -0.18 13.91
CA THR A 220 -5.15 0.22 15.32
C THR A 220 -4.48 -0.93 16.07
N ILE A 221 -3.42 -0.62 16.80
CA ILE A 221 -2.55 -1.59 17.44
C ILE A 221 -2.51 -1.25 18.93
N ALA A 222 -2.97 -2.17 19.78
CA ALA A 222 -2.78 -2.07 21.23
C ALA A 222 -1.34 -2.42 21.59
N LEU A 223 -0.77 -1.63 22.50
CA LEU A 223 0.56 -1.87 23.03
C LEU A 223 0.49 -3.04 24.03
N ARG A 224 1.49 -3.92 23.96
CA ARG A 224 1.59 -5.06 24.88
C ARG A 224 2.43 -4.74 26.11
N ASN A 225 3.35 -3.81 25.97
CA ASN A 225 4.27 -3.39 26.99
C ASN A 225 4.14 -1.86 27.13
N PRO A 226 3.06 -1.34 27.73
CA PRO A 226 2.91 0.09 27.96
C PRO A 226 4.05 0.58 28.87
N THR A 227 4.46 1.81 28.70
CA THR A 227 5.56 2.46 29.41
C THR A 227 5.24 2.69 30.87
#